data_d1b39be42b498d94b584ea85c7196cb9
#
_entry.id   d1b39be42b498d94b584ea85c7196cb9
#
_cell.length_a   1.000
_cell.length_b   1.000
_cell.length_c   1.000
_cell.angle_alpha   90.00
_cell.angle_beta   90.00
_cell.angle_gamma   90.00
#
_symmetry.space_group_name_H-M   'P 1'
#
loop_
_entity.id
_entity.type
_entity.pdbx_description
1 polymer ?
#
loop_
_entity_poly.entity_id
_entity_poly.type
_entity_poly.pdbx_seq_one_letter_code
_entity_poly.pdbx_strand_id
1 'polypeptide(L)'
;EDNQLSQLDITQITKLERLYCNVNQLSELDVSNNTEIQNLNCDSNQLQHLDVSKNIKLEYLKCNDNQLSELNINNNRELVELECGSNKLRKLNISGSLNLSSLLCETNELDSIDVSKNIELSSLNCRDNQLLNLDVSKNIKLQDLECAGNELSNLELNKNVELTFLSCSGNELKELDLSQNI
;
A
#
# COMPACT_ATOMS: atom_id res chain seq x y z
N GLU A 1 -10.76 17.81 -3.57
CA GLU A 1 -9.87 17.40 -4.67
C GLU A 1 -9.40 18.64 -5.43
N ASP A 2 -8.13 18.60 -5.90
CA ASP A 2 -7.57 19.52 -6.90
C ASP A 2 -7.72 21.00 -6.52
N ASN A 3 -7.26 21.34 -5.32
CA ASN A 3 -7.33 22.70 -4.77
C ASN A 3 -5.96 23.13 -4.20
N GLN A 4 -5.93 24.24 -3.49
CA GLN A 4 -4.72 24.78 -2.84
C GLN A 4 -4.88 24.84 -1.33
N LEU A 5 -5.61 23.86 -0.76
CA LEU A 5 -5.85 23.82 0.69
C LEU A 5 -4.55 23.50 1.42
N SER A 6 -4.12 24.39 2.30
CA SER A 6 -3.02 24.15 3.24
C SER A 6 -3.48 23.62 4.60
N GLN A 7 -4.77 23.74 4.89
CA GLN A 7 -5.41 23.26 6.12
C GLN A 7 -6.81 22.73 5.81
N LEU A 8 -7.25 21.72 6.57
CA LEU A 8 -8.59 21.13 6.46
C LEU A 8 -9.05 20.70 7.86
N ASP A 9 -10.01 21.43 8.42
CA ASP A 9 -10.66 21.08 9.68
C ASP A 9 -11.97 20.31 9.41
N ILE A 10 -11.99 19.04 9.78
CA ILE A 10 -13.14 18.12 9.68
C ILE A 10 -13.55 17.57 11.04
N THR A 11 -12.98 18.07 12.12
CA THR A 11 -13.13 17.51 13.48
C THR A 11 -14.57 17.45 13.96
N GLN A 12 -15.48 18.30 13.42
CA GLN A 12 -16.90 18.33 13.77
C GLN A 12 -17.77 17.42 12.87
N ILE A 13 -17.21 16.84 11.81
CA ILE A 13 -17.96 16.01 10.85
C ILE A 13 -17.85 14.53 11.24
N THR A 14 -18.33 14.16 12.41
CA THR A 14 -18.12 12.83 13.01
C THR A 14 -18.78 11.66 12.25
N LYS A 15 -19.71 11.94 11.31
CA LYS A 15 -20.40 10.93 10.49
C LYS A 15 -19.83 10.82 9.08
N LEU A 16 -18.64 11.40 8.84
CA LEU A 16 -18.01 11.36 7.53
C LEU A 16 -17.59 9.92 7.21
N GLU A 17 -18.11 9.36 6.12
CA GLU A 17 -17.79 8.01 5.63
C GLU A 17 -16.74 8.04 4.52
N ARG A 18 -16.68 9.14 3.75
CA ARG A 18 -15.76 9.27 2.60
C ARG A 18 -15.13 10.64 2.59
N LEU A 19 -13.81 10.68 2.57
CA LEU A 19 -13.03 11.91 2.47
C LEU A 19 -12.09 11.84 1.27
N TYR A 20 -12.26 12.74 0.32
CA TYR A 20 -11.36 12.92 -0.83
C TYR A 20 -10.77 14.32 -0.75
N CYS A 21 -9.53 14.43 -0.27
CA CYS A 21 -8.78 15.68 -0.14
C CYS A 21 -7.45 15.65 -0.89
N ASN A 22 -7.39 14.78 -1.90
CA ASN A 22 -6.22 14.61 -2.75
C ASN A 22 -5.92 15.88 -3.59
N VAL A 23 -4.67 16.00 -4.03
CA VAL A 23 -4.13 17.11 -4.82
C VAL A 23 -4.39 18.45 -4.13
N ASN A 24 -3.70 18.64 -3.01
CA ASN A 24 -3.72 19.86 -2.18
C ASN A 24 -2.31 20.14 -1.61
N GLN A 25 -2.22 21.01 -0.61
CA GLN A 25 -0.98 21.40 0.04
C GLN A 25 -1.02 21.12 1.54
N LEU A 26 -1.76 20.05 1.95
CA LEU A 26 -1.94 19.71 3.35
C LEU A 26 -0.62 19.16 3.92
N SER A 27 -0.09 19.78 4.97
CA SER A 27 1.05 19.27 5.74
C SER A 27 0.63 18.37 6.90
N GLU A 28 -0.63 18.46 7.32
CA GLU A 28 -1.25 17.65 8.37
C GLU A 28 -2.72 17.36 8.05
N LEU A 29 -3.21 16.22 8.53
CA LEU A 29 -4.62 15.81 8.39
C LEU A 29 -5.02 15.02 9.64
N ASP A 30 -5.93 15.61 10.45
CA ASP A 30 -6.49 14.93 11.61
C ASP A 30 -7.84 14.31 11.26
N VAL A 31 -7.90 12.97 11.24
CA VAL A 31 -9.08 12.16 11.00
C VAL A 31 -9.55 11.43 12.27
N SER A 32 -8.98 11.74 13.43
CA SER A 32 -9.20 11.00 14.69
C SER A 32 -10.64 11.02 15.20
N ASN A 33 -11.41 12.07 14.87
CA ASN A 33 -12.83 12.20 15.23
C ASN A 33 -13.78 11.60 14.17
N ASN A 34 -13.28 11.27 12.99
CA ASN A 34 -14.08 10.80 11.86
C ASN A 34 -14.04 9.27 11.79
N THR A 35 -14.48 8.61 12.87
CA THR A 35 -14.36 7.15 13.05
C THR A 35 -15.20 6.32 12.09
N GLU A 36 -16.14 6.96 11.36
CA GLU A 36 -17.00 6.32 10.37
C GLU A 36 -16.35 6.27 8.97
N ILE A 37 -15.13 6.83 8.79
CA ILE A 37 -14.45 6.83 7.48
C ILE A 37 -14.18 5.40 7.02
N GLN A 38 -14.69 5.09 5.82
CA GLN A 38 -14.46 3.87 5.05
C GLN A 38 -13.50 4.13 3.88
N ASN A 39 -13.60 5.31 3.26
CA ASN A 39 -12.76 5.69 2.12
C ASN A 39 -12.01 6.99 2.44
N LEU A 40 -10.68 6.92 2.45
CA LEU A 40 -9.81 8.08 2.61
C LEU A 40 -8.88 8.17 1.40
N ASN A 41 -8.98 9.28 0.66
CA ASN A 41 -8.00 9.65 -0.36
C ASN A 41 -7.37 10.99 0.02
N CYS A 42 -6.09 10.95 0.38
CA CYS A 42 -5.26 12.11 0.68
C CYS A 42 -3.99 12.13 -0.20
N ASP A 43 -4.03 11.50 -1.38
CA ASP A 43 -2.93 11.50 -2.34
C ASP A 43 -2.44 12.90 -2.67
N SER A 44 -1.18 13.02 -3.08
CA SER A 44 -0.59 14.25 -3.61
C SER A 44 -0.80 15.43 -2.65
N ASN A 45 -0.27 15.29 -1.45
CA ASN A 45 -0.21 16.32 -0.41
C ASN A 45 1.23 16.43 0.14
N GLN A 46 1.42 17.03 1.30
CA GLN A 46 2.73 17.22 1.94
C GLN A 46 2.76 16.57 3.33
N LEU A 47 1.95 15.50 3.54
CA LEU A 47 1.81 14.86 4.84
C LEU A 47 3.10 14.17 5.24
N GLN A 48 3.61 14.48 6.43
CA GLN A 48 4.75 13.79 7.05
C GLN A 48 4.30 12.67 7.98
N HIS A 49 3.07 12.79 8.50
CA HIS A 49 2.42 11.82 9.40
C HIS A 49 0.95 11.65 9.01
N LEU A 50 0.45 10.45 9.16
CA LEU A 50 -0.98 10.13 8.99
C LEU A 50 -1.37 9.08 10.03
N ASP A 51 -2.20 9.46 11.01
CA ASP A 51 -2.74 8.53 12.01
C ASP A 51 -4.17 8.12 11.65
N VAL A 52 -4.33 6.89 11.21
CA VAL A 52 -5.63 6.26 10.90
C VAL A 52 -6.05 5.23 11.95
N SER A 53 -5.39 5.19 13.11
CA SER A 53 -5.61 4.16 14.15
C SER A 53 -7.03 4.15 14.73
N LYS A 54 -7.78 5.25 14.62
CA LYS A 54 -9.17 5.38 15.05
C LYS A 54 -10.18 5.04 13.96
N ASN A 55 -9.77 5.00 12.70
CA ASN A 55 -10.63 4.76 11.54
C ASN A 55 -10.72 3.25 11.27
N ILE A 56 -11.26 2.52 12.23
CA ILE A 56 -11.28 1.04 12.20
C ILE A 56 -12.19 0.44 11.11
N LYS A 57 -13.05 1.27 10.49
CA LYS A 57 -13.93 0.92 9.37
C LYS A 57 -13.30 1.18 8.01
N LEU A 58 -12.02 1.60 7.98
CA LEU A 58 -11.34 1.96 6.74
C LEU A 58 -11.18 0.74 5.85
N GLU A 59 -11.76 0.81 4.64
CA GLU A 59 -11.70 -0.20 3.59
C GLU A 59 -10.74 0.20 2.46
N TYR A 60 -10.67 1.52 2.17
CA TYR A 60 -9.85 2.06 1.08
C TYR A 60 -9.02 3.23 1.59
N LEU A 61 -7.70 3.09 1.55
CA LEU A 61 -6.76 4.14 1.92
C LEU A 61 -5.84 4.45 0.74
N LYS A 62 -5.88 5.69 0.27
CA LYS A 62 -4.95 6.26 -0.71
C LYS A 62 -4.21 7.43 -0.08
N CYS A 63 -2.90 7.28 0.04
CA CYS A 63 -1.98 8.28 0.60
C CYS A 63 -0.67 8.38 -0.21
N ASN A 64 -0.76 8.08 -1.52
CA ASN A 64 0.37 8.22 -2.45
C ASN A 64 0.90 9.66 -2.50
N ASP A 65 2.12 9.84 -3.01
CA ASP A 65 2.72 11.15 -3.26
C ASP A 65 2.65 12.08 -2.04
N ASN A 66 3.19 11.59 -0.90
CA ASN A 66 3.30 12.33 0.34
C ASN A 66 4.76 12.24 0.87
N GLN A 67 4.97 12.54 2.14
CA GLN A 67 6.29 12.50 2.77
C GLN A 67 6.31 11.57 3.99
N LEU A 68 5.44 10.54 3.99
CA LEU A 68 5.28 9.63 5.11
C LEU A 68 6.55 8.78 5.30
N SER A 69 7.16 8.82 6.48
CA SER A 69 8.26 7.95 6.88
C SER A 69 7.79 6.69 7.62
N GLU A 70 6.56 6.71 8.10
CA GLU A 70 5.89 5.60 8.77
C GLU A 70 4.39 5.61 8.44
N LEU A 71 3.76 4.43 8.43
CA LEU A 71 2.32 4.27 8.30
C LEU A 71 1.88 3.09 9.16
N ASN A 72 1.04 3.35 10.17
CA ASN A 72 0.53 2.33 11.07
C ASN A 72 -0.94 2.01 10.76
N ILE A 73 -1.17 0.85 10.15
CA ILE A 73 -2.50 0.37 9.77
C ILE A 73 -2.93 -0.89 10.55
N ASN A 74 -2.28 -1.20 11.68
CA ASN A 74 -2.54 -2.43 12.44
C ASN A 74 -3.99 -2.56 12.94
N ASN A 75 -4.71 -1.44 13.10
CA ASN A 75 -6.11 -1.43 13.54
C ASN A 75 -7.12 -1.48 12.38
N ASN A 76 -6.68 -1.28 11.13
CA ASN A 76 -7.55 -1.17 9.97
C ASN A 76 -7.78 -2.56 9.35
N ARG A 77 -8.52 -3.40 10.08
CA ARG A 77 -8.71 -4.82 9.71
C ARG A 77 -9.63 -5.04 8.53
N GLU A 78 -10.48 -4.04 8.23
CA GLU A 78 -11.40 -4.07 7.09
C GLU A 78 -10.75 -3.60 5.79
N LEU A 79 -9.44 -3.22 5.82
CA LEU A 79 -8.74 -2.65 4.67
C LEU A 79 -8.65 -3.68 3.54
N VAL A 80 -9.17 -3.28 2.38
CA VAL A 80 -9.23 -4.05 1.12
C VAL A 80 -8.19 -3.54 0.12
N GLU A 81 -7.99 -2.21 0.10
CA GLU A 81 -7.04 -1.55 -0.80
C GLU A 81 -6.18 -0.55 -0.03
N LEU A 82 -4.86 -0.67 -0.19
CA LEU A 82 -3.88 0.28 0.32
C LEU A 82 -3.01 0.79 -0.83
N GLU A 83 -3.04 2.09 -1.05
CA GLU A 83 -2.11 2.80 -1.93
C GLU A 83 -1.29 3.78 -1.09
N CYS A 84 0.01 3.53 -0.98
CA CYS A 84 0.96 4.33 -0.21
C CYS A 84 2.28 4.54 -0.97
N GLY A 85 2.22 4.49 -2.29
CA GLY A 85 3.37 4.72 -3.17
C GLY A 85 3.94 6.13 -3.07
N SER A 86 5.15 6.34 -3.59
CA SER A 86 5.81 7.64 -3.60
C SER A 86 5.83 8.33 -2.22
N ASN A 87 6.40 7.61 -1.24
CA ASN A 87 6.60 8.07 0.13
C ASN A 87 8.05 7.79 0.58
N LYS A 88 8.33 7.80 1.88
CA LYS A 88 9.65 7.53 2.48
C LYS A 88 9.60 6.37 3.47
N LEU A 89 8.69 5.41 3.22
CA LEU A 89 8.47 4.28 4.11
C LEU A 89 9.67 3.31 4.05
N ARG A 90 10.24 3.01 5.21
CA ARG A 90 11.29 1.98 5.35
C ARG A 90 10.73 0.64 5.78
N LYS A 91 9.57 0.65 6.41
CA LYS A 91 8.85 -0.54 6.88
C LYS A 91 7.36 -0.34 6.69
N LEU A 92 6.67 -1.41 6.33
CA LEU A 92 5.22 -1.43 6.21
C LEU A 92 4.70 -2.73 6.81
N ASN A 93 3.96 -2.63 7.92
CA ASN A 93 3.34 -3.80 8.55
C ASN A 93 1.86 -3.88 8.17
N ILE A 94 1.53 -4.87 7.35
CA ILE A 94 0.19 -5.14 6.84
C ILE A 94 -0.43 -6.40 7.43
N SER A 95 0.21 -7.00 8.44
CA SER A 95 -0.19 -8.30 9.00
C SER A 95 -1.58 -8.30 9.68
N GLY A 96 -2.11 -7.11 10.01
CA GLY A 96 -3.46 -6.93 10.58
C GLY A 96 -4.58 -6.84 9.54
N SER A 97 -4.25 -6.49 8.29
CA SER A 97 -5.23 -6.23 7.20
C SER A 97 -5.45 -7.51 6.38
N LEU A 98 -6.17 -8.48 6.95
CA LEU A 98 -6.31 -9.82 6.36
C LEU A 98 -7.17 -9.85 5.09
N ASN A 99 -7.99 -8.82 4.86
CA ASN A 99 -8.86 -8.68 3.68
C ASN A 99 -8.17 -7.95 2.52
N LEU A 100 -6.88 -7.58 2.69
CA LEU A 100 -6.15 -6.80 1.69
C LEU A 100 -6.02 -7.59 0.38
N SER A 101 -6.63 -7.06 -0.67
CA SER A 101 -6.63 -7.63 -2.02
C SER A 101 -5.75 -6.86 -3.00
N SER A 102 -5.49 -5.57 -2.71
CA SER A 102 -4.63 -4.71 -3.51
C SER A 102 -3.67 -3.91 -2.63
N LEU A 103 -2.38 -4.00 -2.93
CA LEU A 103 -1.32 -3.25 -2.26
C LEU A 103 -0.42 -2.57 -3.29
N LEU A 104 -0.43 -1.24 -3.28
CA LEU A 104 0.46 -0.40 -4.06
C LEU A 104 1.36 0.37 -3.09
N CYS A 105 2.65 0.00 -3.04
CA CYS A 105 3.66 0.60 -2.16
C CYS A 105 4.96 0.93 -2.91
N GLU A 106 4.84 1.16 -4.23
CA GLU A 106 5.95 1.50 -5.10
C GLU A 106 6.65 2.79 -4.68
N THR A 107 7.91 2.95 -5.10
CA THR A 107 8.70 4.17 -4.88
C THR A 107 8.73 4.57 -3.41
N ASN A 108 9.29 3.68 -2.59
CA ASN A 108 9.54 3.85 -1.16
C ASN A 108 10.98 3.42 -0.81
N GLU A 109 11.30 3.31 0.48
CA GLU A 109 12.61 2.85 0.97
C GLU A 109 12.49 1.49 1.68
N LEU A 110 11.53 0.62 1.27
CA LEU A 110 11.28 -0.66 1.93
C LEU A 110 12.44 -1.63 1.69
N ASP A 111 13.05 -2.13 2.76
CA ASP A 111 14.06 -3.18 2.75
C ASP A 111 13.45 -4.59 2.75
N SER A 112 12.23 -4.70 3.20
CA SER A 112 11.48 -5.94 3.31
C SER A 112 9.98 -5.70 3.34
N ILE A 113 9.19 -6.70 2.91
CA ILE A 113 7.74 -6.73 3.07
C ILE A 113 7.27 -8.16 3.32
N ASP A 114 6.42 -8.34 4.34
CA ASP A 114 5.79 -9.64 4.65
C ASP A 114 4.32 -9.61 4.24
N VAL A 115 4.01 -10.29 3.14
CA VAL A 115 2.65 -10.45 2.59
C VAL A 115 2.02 -11.79 2.96
N SER A 116 2.66 -12.61 3.80
CA SER A 116 2.27 -14.00 4.08
C SER A 116 0.89 -14.14 4.75
N LYS A 117 0.38 -13.09 5.39
CA LYS A 117 -0.96 -13.05 6.01
C LYS A 117 -2.06 -12.54 5.08
N ASN A 118 -1.69 -11.89 4.00
CA ASN A 118 -2.62 -11.24 3.07
C ASN A 118 -2.97 -12.20 1.93
N ILE A 119 -3.59 -13.32 2.28
CA ILE A 119 -3.88 -14.42 1.34
C ILE A 119 -4.93 -14.08 0.28
N GLU A 120 -5.65 -12.97 0.46
CA GLU A 120 -6.60 -12.44 -0.52
C GLU A 120 -5.92 -11.54 -1.57
N LEU A 121 -4.60 -11.30 -1.47
CA LEU A 121 -3.87 -10.38 -2.34
C LEU A 121 -3.89 -10.88 -3.79
N SER A 122 -4.48 -10.08 -4.68
CA SER A 122 -4.57 -10.30 -6.12
C SER A 122 -3.69 -9.33 -6.91
N SER A 123 -3.37 -8.17 -6.35
CA SER A 123 -2.48 -7.17 -6.96
C SER A 123 -1.44 -6.70 -5.96
N LEU A 124 -0.17 -6.76 -6.33
CA LEU A 124 0.97 -6.26 -5.56
C LEU A 124 1.88 -5.43 -6.46
N ASN A 125 1.99 -4.14 -6.14
CA ASN A 125 3.00 -3.27 -6.71
C ASN A 125 3.97 -2.80 -5.61
N CYS A 126 5.18 -3.34 -5.63
CA CYS A 126 6.29 -2.97 -4.74
C CYS A 126 7.54 -2.52 -5.53
N ARG A 127 7.35 -2.05 -6.77
CA ARG A 127 8.45 -1.57 -7.61
C ARG A 127 9.21 -0.40 -6.97
N ASP A 128 10.45 -0.20 -7.41
CA ASP A 128 11.29 0.92 -6.98
C ASP A 128 11.38 1.01 -5.43
N ASN A 129 11.86 -0.08 -4.82
CA ASN A 129 12.16 -0.22 -3.39
C ASN A 129 13.59 -0.81 -3.23
N GLN A 130 13.91 -1.33 -2.04
CA GLN A 130 15.22 -1.91 -1.69
C GLN A 130 15.08 -3.37 -1.23
N LEU A 131 14.08 -4.10 -1.79
CA LEU A 131 13.76 -5.45 -1.36
C LEU A 131 14.86 -6.43 -1.79
N LEU A 132 15.45 -7.13 -0.82
CA LEU A 132 16.41 -8.21 -1.04
C LEU A 132 15.72 -9.55 -1.32
N ASN A 133 14.51 -9.74 -0.79
CA ASN A 133 13.70 -10.94 -0.92
C ASN A 133 12.22 -10.58 -1.03
N LEU A 134 11.46 -11.39 -1.75
CA LEU A 134 10.01 -11.30 -1.84
C LEU A 134 9.42 -12.71 -1.88
N ASP A 135 8.72 -13.11 -0.80
CA ASP A 135 8.00 -14.37 -0.73
C ASP A 135 6.49 -14.14 -0.93
N VAL A 136 6.00 -14.54 -2.10
CA VAL A 136 4.57 -14.47 -2.47
C VAL A 136 3.93 -15.87 -2.50
N SER A 137 4.57 -16.89 -1.94
CA SER A 137 4.12 -18.29 -1.99
C SER A 137 2.75 -18.53 -1.31
N LYS A 138 2.30 -17.63 -0.45
CA LYS A 138 0.98 -17.68 0.22
C LYS A 138 -0.11 -16.93 -0.55
N ASN A 139 0.29 -16.05 -1.47
CA ASN A 139 -0.63 -15.20 -2.23
C ASN A 139 -1.03 -15.88 -3.54
N ILE A 140 -1.71 -17.02 -3.41
CA ILE A 140 -2.04 -17.90 -4.54
C ILE A 140 -3.05 -17.30 -5.52
N LYS A 141 -3.74 -16.22 -5.11
CA LYS A 141 -4.69 -15.44 -5.92
C LYS A 141 -4.01 -14.28 -6.67
N LEU A 142 -2.68 -14.17 -6.58
CA LEU A 142 -1.96 -13.05 -7.18
C LEU A 142 -2.04 -13.13 -8.71
N GLN A 143 -2.61 -12.09 -9.32
CA GLN A 143 -2.79 -11.91 -10.75
C GLN A 143 -1.82 -10.88 -11.32
N ASP A 144 -1.55 -9.82 -10.56
CA ASP A 144 -0.67 -8.73 -10.96
C ASP A 144 0.48 -8.58 -9.97
N LEU A 145 1.72 -8.72 -10.44
CA LEU A 145 2.93 -8.52 -9.66
C LEU A 145 3.88 -7.53 -10.34
N GLU A 146 4.07 -6.38 -9.71
CA GLU A 146 5.10 -5.40 -10.06
C GLU A 146 6.16 -5.32 -8.97
N CYS A 147 7.33 -5.88 -9.22
CA CYS A 147 8.47 -5.87 -8.30
C CYS A 147 9.77 -5.38 -9.00
N ALA A 148 9.63 -4.65 -10.11
CA ALA A 148 10.77 -4.07 -10.83
C ALA A 148 11.53 -3.04 -9.96
N GLY A 149 12.85 -2.83 -10.25
CA GLY A 149 13.64 -1.83 -9.52
C GLY A 149 13.82 -2.16 -8.04
N ASN A 150 14.21 -3.41 -7.72
CA ASN A 150 14.56 -3.89 -6.40
C ASN A 150 15.94 -4.58 -6.41
N GLU A 151 16.31 -5.26 -5.33
CA GLU A 151 17.58 -5.98 -5.19
C GLU A 151 17.35 -7.50 -5.09
N LEU A 152 16.28 -8.01 -5.74
CA LEU A 152 15.91 -9.42 -5.67
C LEU A 152 16.92 -10.29 -6.43
N SER A 153 17.56 -11.26 -5.76
CA SER A 153 18.44 -12.24 -6.36
C SER A 153 17.74 -13.54 -6.78
N ASN A 154 16.54 -13.78 -6.24
CA ASN A 154 15.66 -14.90 -6.56
C ASN A 154 14.18 -14.45 -6.50
N LEU A 155 13.32 -15.07 -7.32
CA LEU A 155 11.87 -14.86 -7.30
C LEU A 155 11.18 -16.18 -7.66
N GLU A 156 10.49 -16.76 -6.68
CA GLU A 156 9.77 -18.02 -6.84
C GLU A 156 8.27 -17.78 -7.06
N LEU A 157 7.76 -18.15 -8.24
CA LEU A 157 6.37 -17.90 -8.66
C LEU A 157 5.57 -19.19 -8.92
N ASN A 158 6.10 -20.35 -8.54
CA ASN A 158 5.50 -21.66 -8.82
C ASN A 158 4.13 -21.90 -8.12
N LYS A 159 3.74 -21.06 -7.17
CA LYS A 159 2.45 -21.09 -6.48
C LYS A 159 1.45 -20.06 -7.01
N ASN A 160 1.91 -19.09 -7.77
CA ASN A 160 1.09 -17.97 -8.25
C ASN A 160 0.58 -18.28 -9.66
N VAL A 161 -0.15 -19.38 -9.78
CA VAL A 161 -0.63 -19.91 -11.07
C VAL A 161 -1.69 -19.04 -11.75
N GLU A 162 -2.28 -18.10 -11.01
CA GLU A 162 -3.24 -17.11 -11.54
C GLU A 162 -2.56 -15.86 -12.09
N LEU A 163 -1.20 -15.79 -12.09
CA LEU A 163 -0.47 -14.59 -12.49
C LEU A 163 -0.67 -14.31 -13.99
N THR A 164 -1.19 -13.12 -14.29
CA THR A 164 -1.45 -12.62 -15.65
C THR A 164 -0.55 -11.47 -16.05
N PHE A 165 0.00 -10.75 -15.07
CA PHE A 165 0.93 -9.66 -15.29
C PHE A 165 2.13 -9.77 -14.35
N LEU A 166 3.34 -9.67 -14.92
CA LEU A 166 4.60 -9.69 -14.17
C LEU A 166 5.55 -8.60 -14.70
N SER A 167 5.99 -7.73 -13.80
CA SER A 167 7.08 -6.78 -14.03
C SER A 167 8.17 -6.98 -12.97
N CYS A 168 9.32 -7.54 -13.34
CA CYS A 168 10.45 -7.83 -12.44
C CYS A 168 11.81 -7.32 -12.98
N SER A 169 11.81 -6.38 -13.92
CA SER A 169 13.03 -5.79 -14.47
C SER A 169 13.82 -4.98 -13.41
N GLY A 170 15.12 -4.74 -13.66
CA GLY A 170 15.93 -3.94 -12.72
C GLY A 170 16.12 -4.62 -11.35
N ASN A 171 16.27 -5.95 -11.34
CA ASN A 171 16.63 -6.79 -10.18
C ASN A 171 17.96 -7.52 -10.43
N GLU A 172 18.40 -8.37 -9.51
CA GLU A 172 19.61 -9.19 -9.62
C GLU A 172 19.32 -10.65 -9.99
N LEU A 173 18.14 -10.93 -10.58
CA LEU A 173 17.71 -12.28 -10.93
C LEU A 173 18.65 -12.90 -11.97
N LYS A 174 19.14 -14.13 -11.71
CA LYS A 174 19.95 -14.91 -12.64
C LYS A 174 19.12 -15.90 -13.46
N GLU A 175 17.98 -16.29 -12.92
CA GLU A 175 17.03 -17.21 -13.55
C GLU A 175 15.63 -16.89 -13.08
N LEU A 176 14.62 -17.26 -13.85
CA LEU A 176 13.22 -17.11 -13.51
C LEU A 176 12.45 -18.26 -14.16
N ASP A 177 11.85 -19.12 -13.33
CA ASP A 177 11.02 -20.24 -13.80
C ASP A 177 9.53 -19.83 -13.78
N LEU A 178 8.93 -19.76 -14.96
CA LEU A 178 7.50 -19.49 -15.17
C LEU A 178 6.74 -20.70 -15.72
N SER A 179 7.30 -21.90 -15.62
CA SER A 179 6.70 -23.11 -16.19
C SER A 179 5.33 -23.49 -15.62
N GLN A 180 4.97 -22.95 -14.45
CA GLN A 180 3.67 -23.18 -13.81
C GLN A 180 2.65 -22.05 -14.05
N ASN A 181 3.07 -20.92 -14.65
CA ASN A 181 2.24 -19.73 -14.88
C ASN A 181 1.75 -19.72 -16.36
N ILE A 182 0.87 -20.65 -16.72
CA ILE A 182 0.38 -20.92 -18.09
C ILE A 182 -1.11 -20.68 -18.23
#